data_87877f4d555c51a8de0dea5244b2e798
#
_entry.id   87877f4d555c51a8de0dea5244b2e798
#
_cell.length_a   1.000
_cell.length_b   1.000
_cell.length_c   1.000
_cell.angle_alpha   90.00
_cell.angle_beta   90.00
_cell.angle_gamma   90.00
#
_symmetry.space_group_name_H-M   'P 1'
#
loop_
_entity.id
_entity.type
_entity.pdbx_description
1 polymer ?
#
loop_
_entity_poly.entity_id
_entity_poly.type
_entity_poly.pdbx_seq_one_letter_code
_entity_poly.pdbx_strand_id
1 'polypeptide(L)'
;MPEGHVIHRLARDLNARFAGRPLSVTSPQGRFAAEAALVDGHELAHAEAWGKHLFVEFDVPRPDNIIHIHLGLIGHLKFEGPDDVAGQVRLHVSNGEESANLRGPQWCRLITDEVRSAAIAKVGEDPLRGDAEPGAIVDRVRRSRRPIGALLVDQKLYAGVGSIYRTETLFRLGIHPLTPGAALDAGTLGDMWDDLRELMEDGVRVGRIDTVRPEHMPEAMGREPRADDHGGEVYVYRRTGRPCHVCGTPVAETPIESRRVFYCPTCQPV
;
A
#
# COMPACT_ATOMS: atom_id res chain seq x y z
N MET A 1 -5.74 -0.33 7.13
CA MET A 1 -4.25 -0.13 7.09
C MET A 1 -3.89 0.16 5.65
N PRO A 2 -3.27 1.29 5.36
CA PRO A 2 -2.83 1.61 4.00
C PRO A 2 -1.75 0.63 3.52
N GLU A 3 -1.94 0.06 2.32
CA GLU A 3 -0.94 -0.73 1.59
C GLU A 3 -0.52 0.04 0.33
N GLY A 4 0.42 -0.46 -0.46
CA GLY A 4 1.06 0.27 -1.56
C GLY A 4 0.08 0.90 -2.54
N HIS A 5 -1.01 0.20 -2.89
CA HIS A 5 -2.03 0.72 -3.81
C HIS A 5 -2.66 2.05 -3.36
N VAL A 6 -2.84 2.24 -2.03
CA VAL A 6 -3.35 3.52 -1.49
C VAL A 6 -2.37 4.65 -1.80
N ILE A 7 -1.08 4.41 -1.61
CA ILE A 7 -0.04 5.42 -1.81
C ILE A 7 0.10 5.79 -3.28
N HIS A 8 0.12 4.78 -4.16
CA HIS A 8 0.15 5.00 -5.62
C HIS A 8 -1.10 5.73 -6.12
N ARG A 9 -2.29 5.38 -5.60
CA ARG A 9 -3.52 6.11 -5.92
C ARG A 9 -3.44 7.56 -5.46
N LEU A 10 -2.93 7.82 -4.25
CA LEU A 10 -2.75 9.19 -3.75
C LEU A 10 -1.78 9.99 -4.60
N ALA A 11 -0.65 9.40 -5.02
CA ALA A 11 0.31 10.07 -5.91
C ALA A 11 -0.34 10.43 -7.26
N ARG A 12 -1.07 9.48 -7.87
CA ARG A 12 -1.84 9.71 -9.10
C ARG A 12 -2.87 10.83 -8.94
N ASP A 13 -3.64 10.78 -7.87
CA ASP A 13 -4.75 11.73 -7.65
C ASP A 13 -4.21 13.13 -7.29
N LEU A 14 -3.07 13.23 -6.58
CA LEU A 14 -2.37 14.50 -6.34
C LEU A 14 -1.88 15.11 -7.65
N ASN A 15 -1.24 14.34 -8.50
CA ASN A 15 -0.79 14.82 -9.82
C ASN A 15 -1.97 15.30 -10.67
N ALA A 16 -3.05 14.53 -10.73
CA ALA A 16 -4.21 14.87 -11.56
C ALA A 16 -4.92 16.15 -11.10
N ARG A 17 -4.93 16.45 -9.80
CA ARG A 17 -5.69 17.56 -9.21
C ARG A 17 -4.88 18.81 -8.97
N PHE A 18 -3.59 18.67 -8.63
CA PHE A 18 -2.77 19.75 -8.09
C PHE A 18 -1.49 20.05 -8.87
N ALA A 19 -0.96 19.14 -9.71
CA ALA A 19 0.29 19.38 -10.41
C ALA A 19 0.21 20.59 -11.37
N GLY A 20 1.32 21.35 -11.45
CA GLY A 20 1.45 22.53 -12.30
C GLY A 20 0.63 23.73 -11.85
N ARG A 21 0.24 23.78 -10.58
CA ARG A 21 -0.52 24.91 -9.99
C ARG A 21 0.12 25.38 -8.70
N PRO A 22 0.19 26.70 -8.45
CA PRO A 22 0.55 27.23 -7.14
C PRO A 22 -0.48 26.79 -6.09
N LEU A 23 0.00 26.30 -4.96
CA LEU A 23 -0.86 25.75 -3.91
C LEU A 23 -0.68 26.47 -2.60
N SER A 24 -1.77 26.64 -1.86
CA SER A 24 -1.67 27.00 -0.45
C SER A 24 -1.31 25.73 0.35
N VAL A 25 -0.21 25.82 1.10
CA VAL A 25 0.31 24.71 1.91
C VAL A 25 0.43 25.14 3.35
N THR A 26 -0.40 24.56 4.22
CA THR A 26 -0.45 24.91 5.63
C THR A 26 -0.44 23.69 6.54
N SER A 27 -0.23 23.90 7.83
CA SER A 27 -0.34 22.88 8.86
C SER A 27 -1.27 23.35 9.98
N PRO A 28 -2.59 23.15 9.86
CA PRO A 28 -3.56 23.59 10.88
C PRO A 28 -3.26 23.05 12.28
N GLN A 29 -2.73 21.84 12.40
CA GLN A 29 -2.26 21.27 13.66
C GLN A 29 -0.97 21.92 14.19
N GLY A 30 -0.21 22.63 13.37
CA GLY A 30 1.04 23.33 13.72
C GLY A 30 2.33 22.50 13.67
N ARG A 31 2.26 21.17 13.70
CA ARG A 31 3.45 20.31 13.80
C ARG A 31 4.30 20.21 12.52
N PHE A 32 3.87 20.81 11.45
CA PHE A 32 4.56 20.89 10.16
C PHE A 32 4.52 22.34 9.61
N ALA A 33 4.24 23.33 10.45
CA ALA A 33 4.00 24.71 10.02
C ALA A 33 5.25 25.38 9.44
N ALA A 34 6.42 25.14 10.02
CA ALA A 34 7.67 25.71 9.56
C ALA A 34 8.05 25.17 8.17
N GLU A 35 7.93 23.88 7.96
CA GLU A 35 8.22 23.22 6.68
C GLU A 35 7.16 23.56 5.60
N ALA A 36 5.88 23.62 5.99
CA ALA A 36 4.80 24.00 5.08
C ALA A 36 5.02 25.40 4.50
N ALA A 37 5.40 26.37 5.34
CA ALA A 37 5.69 27.75 4.93
C ALA A 37 6.83 27.88 3.89
N LEU A 38 7.70 26.87 3.77
CA LEU A 38 8.83 26.86 2.81
C LEU A 38 8.39 26.46 1.40
N VAL A 39 7.23 25.84 1.25
CA VAL A 39 6.68 25.39 -0.03
C VAL A 39 5.30 26.02 -0.32
N ASP A 40 4.80 26.85 0.60
CA ASP A 40 3.53 27.58 0.43
C ASP A 40 3.61 28.56 -0.75
N GLY A 41 2.56 28.59 -1.58
CA GLY A 41 2.50 29.44 -2.79
C GLY A 41 3.27 28.90 -3.99
N HIS A 42 3.97 27.77 -3.87
CA HIS A 42 4.69 27.13 -4.95
C HIS A 42 3.87 26.06 -5.69
N GLU A 43 4.31 25.72 -6.90
CA GLU A 43 3.67 24.69 -7.71
C GLU A 43 4.04 23.29 -7.21
N LEU A 44 3.07 22.36 -7.19
CA LEU A 44 3.36 20.94 -7.08
C LEU A 44 3.92 20.47 -8.43
N ALA A 45 5.22 20.14 -8.44
CA ALA A 45 5.90 19.66 -9.63
C ALA A 45 5.49 18.21 -9.95
N HIS A 46 5.57 17.34 -8.94
CA HIS A 46 5.30 15.91 -9.11
C HIS A 46 5.00 15.23 -7.77
N ALA A 47 4.11 14.22 -7.80
CA ALA A 47 3.93 13.29 -6.70
C ALA A 47 4.22 11.87 -7.17
N GLU A 48 5.04 11.13 -6.40
CA GLU A 48 5.36 9.75 -6.69
C GLU A 48 5.21 8.86 -5.45
N ALA A 49 5.04 7.56 -5.69
CA ALA A 49 4.97 6.54 -4.67
C ALA A 49 6.09 5.51 -4.85
N TRP A 50 6.62 5.02 -3.73
CA TRP A 50 7.45 3.83 -3.68
C TRP A 50 7.07 3.01 -2.46
N GLY A 51 6.45 1.86 -2.68
CA GLY A 51 5.90 1.05 -1.61
C GLY A 51 4.86 1.81 -0.78
N LYS A 52 5.21 2.10 0.47
CA LYS A 52 4.35 2.85 1.40
C LYS A 52 4.82 4.28 1.65
N HIS A 53 5.74 4.76 0.82
CA HIS A 53 6.27 6.12 0.86
C HIS A 53 5.61 6.97 -0.23
N LEU A 54 5.10 8.13 0.15
CA LEU A 54 4.60 9.16 -0.76
C LEU A 54 5.56 10.34 -0.73
N PHE A 55 6.02 10.75 -1.90
CA PHE A 55 6.88 11.90 -2.10
C PHE A 55 6.13 12.94 -2.93
N VAL A 56 6.02 14.16 -2.44
CA VAL A 56 5.34 15.27 -3.10
C VAL A 56 6.35 16.39 -3.29
N GLU A 57 6.79 16.60 -4.51
CA GLU A 57 7.83 17.56 -4.87
C GLU A 57 7.21 18.88 -5.31
N PHE A 58 7.78 19.98 -4.82
CA PHE A 58 7.40 21.35 -5.15
C PHE A 58 8.49 22.04 -5.97
N ASP A 59 8.06 22.84 -6.94
CA ASP A 59 8.96 23.70 -7.71
C ASP A 59 9.32 24.95 -6.89
N VAL A 60 10.32 24.80 -6.04
CA VAL A 60 10.86 25.86 -5.19
C VAL A 60 12.39 25.84 -5.24
N PRO A 61 13.10 26.99 -5.33
CA PRO A 61 14.54 27.05 -5.53
C PRO A 61 15.30 26.77 -4.21
N ARG A 62 15.17 25.54 -3.70
CA ARG A 62 15.82 25.07 -2.47
C ARG A 62 16.01 23.55 -2.51
N PRO A 63 17.02 22.99 -1.84
CA PRO A 63 17.27 21.54 -1.91
C PRO A 63 16.23 20.69 -1.19
N ASP A 64 15.62 21.19 -0.10
CA ASP A 64 14.56 20.53 0.67
C ASP A 64 13.19 20.97 0.13
N ASN A 65 12.75 20.36 -0.95
CA ASN A 65 11.53 20.69 -1.67
C ASN A 65 10.55 19.51 -1.78
N ILE A 66 10.80 18.39 -1.10
CA ILE A 66 9.99 17.19 -1.19
C ILE A 66 9.31 16.91 0.15
N ILE A 67 7.99 16.91 0.19
CA ILE A 67 7.24 16.44 1.34
C ILE A 67 7.16 14.92 1.31
N HIS A 68 7.84 14.26 2.24
CA HIS A 68 7.84 12.81 2.42
C HIS A 68 6.82 12.39 3.48
N ILE A 69 5.83 11.62 3.06
CA ILE A 69 4.73 11.14 3.89
C ILE A 69 4.78 9.62 4.01
N HIS A 70 4.57 9.12 5.22
CA HIS A 70 4.26 7.73 5.50
C HIS A 70 3.01 7.66 6.37
N LEU A 71 1.95 7.04 5.86
CA LEU A 71 0.66 7.02 6.55
C LEU A 71 0.69 6.19 7.84
N GLY A 72 1.51 5.13 7.90
CA GLY A 72 1.52 4.21 9.02
C GLY A 72 0.25 3.35 9.06
N LEU A 73 -0.26 3.07 10.27
CA LEU A 73 -1.42 2.18 10.46
C LEU A 73 -2.76 2.89 10.33
N ILE A 74 -2.84 4.14 10.78
CA ILE A 74 -4.10 4.89 10.93
C ILE A 74 -4.13 6.18 10.11
N GLY A 75 -2.99 6.62 9.59
CA GLY A 75 -2.90 7.85 8.81
C GLY A 75 -3.68 7.74 7.51
N HIS A 76 -4.24 8.86 7.09
CA HIS A 76 -4.96 8.97 5.84
C HIS A 76 -4.81 10.38 5.24
N LEU A 77 -4.84 10.46 3.93
CA LEU A 77 -4.94 11.70 3.17
C LEU A 77 -6.26 11.65 2.41
N LYS A 78 -7.09 12.69 2.57
CA LYS A 78 -8.41 12.79 1.92
C LYS A 78 -8.49 14.06 1.09
N PHE A 79 -9.16 13.95 -0.05
CA PHE A 79 -9.56 15.10 -0.86
C PHE A 79 -10.91 15.60 -0.35
N GLU A 80 -10.97 16.87 -0.02
CA GLU A 80 -12.10 17.52 0.67
C GLU A 80 -12.32 18.92 0.07
N GLY A 81 -13.33 19.65 0.54
CA GLY A 81 -13.52 21.05 0.15
C GLY A 81 -12.31 21.93 0.53
N PRO A 82 -12.14 23.09 -0.13
CA PRO A 82 -10.92 23.91 0.02
C PRO A 82 -10.67 24.37 1.46
N ASP A 83 -11.73 24.56 2.25
CA ASP A 83 -11.67 25.05 3.62
C ASP A 83 -11.95 23.97 4.68
N ASP A 84 -12.04 22.68 4.27
CA ASP A 84 -12.33 21.57 5.16
C ASP A 84 -11.09 21.16 5.99
N VAL A 85 -10.83 21.90 7.06
CA VAL A 85 -9.69 21.65 7.97
C VAL A 85 -10.11 21.03 9.31
N ALA A 86 -11.25 20.34 9.35
CA ALA A 86 -11.77 19.75 10.58
C ALA A 86 -10.85 18.67 11.17
N GLY A 87 -10.66 18.69 12.48
CA GLY A 87 -9.86 17.73 13.22
C GLY A 87 -8.35 18.02 13.21
N GLN A 88 -7.54 16.98 13.41
CA GLN A 88 -6.08 17.09 13.55
C GLN A 88 -5.38 17.01 12.18
N VAL A 89 -5.51 18.05 11.36
CA VAL A 89 -4.89 18.12 10.03
C VAL A 89 -3.40 18.48 10.16
N ARG A 90 -2.52 17.52 9.81
CA ARG A 90 -1.06 17.70 9.83
C ARG A 90 -0.56 18.53 8.66
N LEU A 91 -1.11 18.28 7.49
CA LEU A 91 -0.80 18.96 6.24
C LEU A 91 -2.10 19.23 5.50
N HIS A 92 -2.30 20.45 5.09
CA HIS A 92 -3.38 20.91 4.23
C HIS A 92 -2.77 21.54 2.98
N VAL A 93 -3.14 21.00 1.81
CA VAL A 93 -2.71 21.49 0.50
C VAL A 93 -3.97 21.84 -0.29
N SER A 94 -4.10 23.08 -0.76
CA SER A 94 -5.30 23.56 -1.46
C SER A 94 -4.96 24.37 -2.71
N ASN A 95 -5.75 24.18 -3.76
CA ASN A 95 -5.75 25.00 -4.97
C ASN A 95 -6.87 26.06 -4.99
N GLY A 96 -7.63 26.22 -3.89
CA GLY A 96 -8.75 27.11 -3.77
C GLY A 96 -10.11 26.54 -4.23
N GLU A 97 -10.11 25.40 -4.94
CA GLU A 97 -11.33 24.70 -5.36
C GLU A 97 -11.52 23.42 -4.53
N GLU A 98 -10.43 22.75 -4.21
CA GLU A 98 -10.40 21.53 -3.39
C GLU A 98 -9.11 21.49 -2.55
N SER A 99 -9.07 20.59 -1.58
CA SER A 99 -7.91 20.37 -0.72
C SER A 99 -7.56 18.90 -0.55
N ALA A 100 -6.29 18.65 -0.21
CA ALA A 100 -5.79 17.36 0.26
C ALA A 100 -5.38 17.49 1.74
N ASN A 101 -6.04 16.76 2.62
CA ASN A 101 -5.88 16.86 4.07
C ASN A 101 -5.27 15.58 4.65
N LEU A 102 -4.06 15.71 5.21
CA LEU A 102 -3.34 14.63 5.87
C LEU A 102 -3.64 14.60 7.37
N ARG A 103 -4.10 13.45 7.87
CA ARG A 103 -4.39 13.24 9.29
C ARG A 103 -3.69 11.98 9.81
N GLY A 104 -3.14 12.03 11.00
CA GLY A 104 -2.55 10.91 11.72
C GLY A 104 -1.40 10.15 11.02
N PRO A 105 -0.55 10.79 10.19
CA PRO A 105 0.55 10.08 9.56
C PRO A 105 1.58 9.61 10.59
N GLN A 106 2.30 8.55 10.26
CA GLN A 106 3.47 8.14 11.04
C GLN A 106 4.55 9.20 11.00
N TRP A 107 4.80 9.77 9.79
CA TRP A 107 5.59 10.99 9.62
C TRP A 107 5.13 11.82 8.41
N CYS A 108 5.43 13.10 8.47
CA CYS A 108 5.34 14.07 7.40
C CYS A 108 6.57 14.98 7.57
N ARG A 109 7.47 15.02 6.59
CA ARG A 109 8.77 15.71 6.67
C ARG A 109 9.09 16.39 5.36
N LEU A 110 9.75 17.54 5.40
CA LEU A 110 10.36 18.15 4.23
C LEU A 110 11.78 17.58 4.09
N ILE A 111 12.14 17.08 2.91
CA ILE A 111 13.40 16.38 2.64
C ILE A 111 14.03 16.84 1.34
N THR A 112 15.31 16.51 1.17
CA THR A 112 16.06 16.69 -0.09
C THR A 112 15.94 15.44 -0.97
N ASP A 113 16.40 15.56 -2.22
CA ASP A 113 16.46 14.44 -3.16
C ASP A 113 17.39 13.31 -2.69
N GLU A 114 18.52 13.65 -2.06
CA GLU A 114 19.43 12.65 -1.50
C GLU A 114 18.76 11.83 -0.40
N VAL A 115 17.92 12.46 0.43
CA VAL A 115 17.16 11.78 1.49
C VAL A 115 16.07 10.90 0.88
N ARG A 116 15.40 11.35 -0.20
CA ARG A 116 14.46 10.54 -0.98
C ARG A 116 15.15 9.30 -1.54
N SER A 117 16.24 9.48 -2.24
CA SER A 117 17.04 8.41 -2.85
C SER A 117 17.52 7.40 -1.79
N ALA A 118 17.99 7.88 -0.64
CA ALA A 118 18.41 7.03 0.47
C ALA A 118 17.22 6.28 1.14
N ALA A 119 16.02 6.82 1.08
CA ALA A 119 14.81 6.12 1.58
C ALA A 119 14.38 5.02 0.60
N ILE A 120 14.40 5.29 -0.70
CA ILE A 120 14.10 4.33 -1.77
C ILE A 120 15.09 3.18 -1.76
N ALA A 121 16.38 3.44 -1.64
CA ALA A 121 17.42 2.40 -1.59
C ALA A 121 17.29 1.41 -0.41
N LYS A 122 16.49 1.73 0.60
CA LYS A 122 16.24 0.86 1.76
C LYS A 122 15.05 -0.08 1.60
N VAL A 123 14.24 0.11 0.59
CA VAL A 123 13.09 -0.75 0.28
C VAL A 123 13.39 -1.64 -0.92
N GLY A 124 12.61 -2.68 -1.09
CA GLY A 124 12.72 -3.60 -2.22
C GLY A 124 11.93 -3.12 -3.43
N GLU A 125 11.73 -4.06 -4.36
CA GLU A 125 10.98 -3.82 -5.57
C GLU A 125 9.49 -3.60 -5.27
N ASP A 126 8.91 -2.65 -5.96
CA ASP A 126 7.49 -2.31 -5.84
C ASP A 126 6.73 -2.85 -7.06
N PRO A 127 5.75 -3.77 -6.87
CA PRO A 127 4.98 -4.36 -7.98
C PRO A 127 4.23 -3.33 -8.84
N LEU A 128 3.97 -2.14 -8.30
CA LEU A 128 3.25 -1.08 -9.02
C LEU A 128 4.18 -0.17 -9.86
N ARG A 129 5.48 -0.39 -9.83
CA ARG A 129 6.41 0.40 -10.62
C ARG A 129 6.77 -0.31 -11.93
N GLY A 130 6.80 0.47 -13.01
CA GLY A 130 7.17 -0.05 -14.33
C GLY A 130 8.67 -0.34 -14.50
N ASP A 131 9.51 0.18 -13.58
CA ASP A 131 10.96 -0.01 -13.54
C ASP A 131 11.40 -1.09 -12.52
N ALA A 132 10.46 -1.85 -11.95
CA ALA A 132 10.75 -2.91 -10.99
C ALA A 132 11.47 -4.11 -11.65
N GLU A 133 12.45 -4.68 -10.94
CA GLU A 133 13.24 -5.83 -11.36
C GLU A 133 12.99 -7.05 -10.45
N PRO A 134 11.91 -7.82 -10.66
CA PRO A 134 11.51 -8.92 -9.77
C PRO A 134 12.56 -10.04 -9.65
N GLY A 135 13.45 -10.20 -10.63
CA GLY A 135 14.51 -11.22 -10.61
C GLY A 135 15.42 -11.15 -9.38
N ALA A 136 15.74 -9.94 -8.93
CA ALA A 136 16.57 -9.75 -7.74
C ALA A 136 15.87 -10.23 -6.45
N ILE A 137 14.53 -10.14 -6.39
CA ILE A 137 13.74 -10.66 -5.27
C ILE A 137 13.72 -12.19 -5.31
N VAL A 138 13.48 -12.79 -6.47
CA VAL A 138 13.43 -14.25 -6.65
C VAL A 138 14.68 -14.89 -6.06
N ASP A 139 15.86 -14.40 -6.40
CA ASP A 139 17.12 -14.91 -5.89
C ASP A 139 17.28 -14.78 -4.38
N ARG A 140 16.80 -13.66 -3.80
CA ARG A 140 16.86 -13.43 -2.36
C ARG A 140 15.90 -14.33 -1.60
N VAL A 141 14.67 -14.51 -2.10
CA VAL A 141 13.64 -15.38 -1.51
C VAL A 141 14.10 -16.83 -1.52
N ARG A 142 14.61 -17.32 -2.67
CA ARG A 142 15.10 -18.71 -2.81
C ARG A 142 16.29 -19.07 -1.92
N ARG A 143 17.02 -18.09 -1.41
CA ARG A 143 18.09 -18.31 -0.41
C ARG A 143 17.59 -18.23 1.03
N SER A 144 16.31 -17.94 1.26
CA SER A 144 15.75 -17.70 2.59
C SER A 144 15.02 -18.93 3.14
N ARG A 145 15.33 -19.31 4.39
CA ARG A 145 14.57 -20.31 5.13
C ARG A 145 13.38 -19.72 5.89
N ARG A 146 13.21 -18.41 5.87
CA ARG A 146 12.04 -17.75 6.48
C ARG A 146 10.76 -18.15 5.75
N PRO A 147 9.62 -18.23 6.46
CA PRO A 147 8.30 -18.44 5.83
C PRO A 147 7.99 -17.39 4.76
N ILE A 148 7.41 -17.82 3.64
CA ILE A 148 7.02 -16.89 2.57
C ILE A 148 6.02 -15.85 3.06
N GLY A 149 5.16 -16.21 4.02
CA GLY A 149 4.26 -15.27 4.66
C GLY A 149 4.97 -14.15 5.44
N ALA A 150 6.22 -14.33 5.89
CA ALA A 150 7.04 -13.28 6.46
C ALA A 150 7.76 -12.45 5.38
N LEU A 151 8.27 -13.13 4.35
CA LEU A 151 9.04 -12.50 3.27
C LEU A 151 8.19 -11.52 2.45
N LEU A 152 6.93 -11.84 2.17
CA LEU A 152 6.03 -10.99 1.39
C LEU A 152 5.71 -9.63 2.04
N VAL A 153 5.81 -9.51 3.36
CA VAL A 153 5.60 -8.22 4.05
C VAL A 153 6.89 -7.52 4.46
N ASP A 154 8.03 -8.13 4.12
CA ASP A 154 9.34 -7.51 4.31
C ASP A 154 9.52 -6.43 3.24
N GLN A 155 9.41 -5.16 3.66
CA GLN A 155 9.49 -4.02 2.75
C GLN A 155 10.85 -3.89 2.05
N LYS A 156 11.87 -4.63 2.49
CA LYS A 156 13.16 -4.73 1.80
C LYS A 156 13.16 -5.74 0.65
N LEU A 157 12.08 -6.50 0.49
CA LEU A 157 11.85 -7.44 -0.60
C LEU A 157 10.71 -6.93 -1.48
N TYR A 158 9.51 -6.86 -0.93
CA TYR A 158 8.28 -6.49 -1.63
C TYR A 158 7.77 -5.16 -1.08
N ALA A 159 8.19 -4.05 -1.67
CA ALA A 159 7.74 -2.73 -1.26
C ALA A 159 6.24 -2.57 -1.52
N GLY A 160 5.53 -1.98 -0.57
CA GLY A 160 4.08 -1.75 -0.68
C GLY A 160 3.20 -2.90 -0.22
N VAL A 161 3.65 -4.14 -0.31
CA VAL A 161 2.85 -5.31 0.10
C VAL A 161 2.58 -5.27 1.60
N GLY A 162 1.34 -5.49 1.96
CA GLY A 162 0.89 -5.53 3.35
C GLY A 162 0.20 -6.85 3.69
N SER A 163 -0.55 -6.85 4.79
CA SER A 163 -1.15 -8.08 5.32
C SER A 163 -2.27 -8.65 4.46
N ILE A 164 -3.01 -7.79 3.73
CA ILE A 164 -4.11 -8.25 2.88
C ILE A 164 -3.54 -8.90 1.64
N TYR A 165 -2.75 -8.18 0.84
CA TYR A 165 -2.17 -8.72 -0.38
C TYR A 165 -1.35 -9.99 -0.13
N ARG A 166 -0.47 -9.99 0.89
CA ARG A 166 0.26 -11.20 1.29
C ARG A 166 -0.64 -12.41 1.48
N THR A 167 -1.69 -12.22 2.25
CA THR A 167 -2.59 -13.31 2.66
C THR A 167 -3.39 -13.84 1.47
N GLU A 168 -3.90 -12.93 0.66
CA GLU A 168 -4.78 -13.24 -0.46
C GLU A 168 -4.01 -13.84 -1.66
N THR A 169 -2.83 -13.29 -2.00
CA THR A 169 -1.96 -13.87 -3.04
C THR A 169 -1.54 -15.30 -2.68
N LEU A 170 -1.14 -15.56 -1.43
CA LEU A 170 -0.81 -16.91 -0.99
C LEU A 170 -2.01 -17.86 -1.12
N PHE A 171 -3.21 -17.40 -0.81
CA PHE A 171 -4.43 -18.20 -0.99
C PHE A 171 -4.72 -18.47 -2.47
N ARG A 172 -4.67 -17.45 -3.33
CA ARG A 172 -4.97 -17.54 -4.76
C ARG A 172 -4.04 -18.52 -5.50
N LEU A 173 -2.80 -18.65 -5.01
CA LEU A 173 -1.78 -19.55 -5.56
C LEU A 173 -1.69 -20.91 -4.81
N GLY A 174 -2.52 -21.15 -3.80
CA GLY A 174 -2.52 -22.39 -3.04
C GLY A 174 -1.27 -22.61 -2.19
N ILE A 175 -0.53 -21.56 -1.85
CA ILE A 175 0.75 -21.65 -1.13
C ILE A 175 0.50 -21.52 0.38
N HIS A 176 0.97 -22.52 1.15
CA HIS A 176 0.89 -22.43 2.60
C HIS A 176 1.79 -21.31 3.15
N PRO A 177 1.31 -20.45 4.06
CA PRO A 177 2.07 -19.28 4.52
C PRO A 177 3.37 -19.61 5.27
N LEU A 178 3.51 -20.81 5.80
CA LEU A 178 4.73 -21.29 6.47
C LEU A 178 5.74 -21.92 5.51
N THR A 179 5.44 -22.07 4.21
CA THR A 179 6.39 -22.59 3.23
C THR A 179 7.66 -21.76 3.25
N PRO A 180 8.85 -22.37 3.43
CA PRO A 180 10.11 -21.63 3.35
C PRO A 180 10.33 -21.04 1.96
N GLY A 181 10.86 -19.83 1.86
CA GLY A 181 11.18 -19.22 0.57
C GLY A 181 12.08 -20.12 -0.30
N ALA A 182 13.02 -20.83 0.33
CA ALA A 182 13.93 -21.76 -0.35
C ALA A 182 13.23 -23.01 -0.94
N ALA A 183 11.99 -23.29 -0.57
CA ALA A 183 11.21 -24.40 -1.12
C ALA A 183 10.41 -24.00 -2.36
N LEU A 184 10.38 -22.72 -2.71
CA LEU A 184 9.66 -22.19 -3.87
C LEU A 184 10.60 -22.09 -5.08
N ASP A 185 10.12 -22.52 -6.23
CA ASP A 185 10.84 -22.35 -7.50
C ASP A 185 10.66 -20.94 -8.08
N ALA A 186 11.43 -20.60 -9.10
CA ALA A 186 11.41 -19.29 -9.70
C ALA A 186 10.10 -18.99 -10.44
N GLY A 187 9.46 -19.99 -11.03
CA GLY A 187 8.16 -19.85 -11.70
C GLY A 187 7.07 -19.46 -10.71
N THR A 188 6.94 -20.19 -9.60
CA THR A 188 5.99 -19.89 -8.52
C THR A 188 6.19 -18.47 -7.95
N LEU A 189 7.44 -18.03 -7.81
CA LEU A 189 7.74 -16.67 -7.34
C LEU A 189 7.42 -15.60 -8.39
N GLY A 190 7.55 -15.94 -9.68
CA GLY A 190 7.08 -15.10 -10.79
C GLY A 190 5.56 -14.95 -10.78
N ASP A 191 4.83 -16.06 -10.69
CA ASP A 191 3.36 -16.05 -10.60
C ASP A 191 2.87 -15.23 -9.40
N MET A 192 3.60 -15.32 -8.28
CA MET A 192 3.30 -14.53 -7.08
C MET A 192 3.51 -13.03 -7.29
N TRP A 193 4.55 -12.64 -8.02
CA TRP A 193 4.79 -11.25 -8.38
C TRP A 193 3.69 -10.72 -9.30
N ASP A 194 3.30 -11.50 -10.30
CA ASP A 194 2.27 -11.12 -11.27
C ASP A 194 0.89 -11.00 -10.60
N ASP A 195 0.53 -11.94 -9.71
CA ASP A 195 -0.72 -11.87 -8.94
C ASP A 195 -0.75 -10.63 -8.00
N LEU A 196 0.38 -10.34 -7.33
CA LEU A 196 0.50 -9.12 -6.50
C LEU A 196 0.31 -7.87 -7.34
N ARG A 197 0.96 -7.79 -8.51
CA ARG A 197 0.87 -6.65 -9.41
C ARG A 197 -0.56 -6.44 -9.88
N GLU A 198 -1.22 -7.48 -10.40
CA GLU A 198 -2.61 -7.44 -10.85
C GLU A 198 -3.53 -6.92 -9.75
N LEU A 199 -3.48 -7.52 -8.56
CA LEU A 199 -4.32 -7.14 -7.43
C LEU A 199 -4.06 -5.72 -6.94
N MET A 200 -2.81 -5.29 -6.93
CA MET A 200 -2.44 -3.95 -6.49
C MET A 200 -2.80 -2.89 -7.53
N GLU A 201 -2.66 -3.15 -8.84
CA GLU A 201 -3.13 -2.28 -9.93
C GLU A 201 -4.65 -2.08 -9.86
N ASP A 202 -5.40 -3.16 -9.64
CA ASP A 202 -6.85 -3.08 -9.40
C ASP A 202 -7.18 -2.24 -8.16
N GLY A 203 -6.43 -2.43 -7.08
CA GLY A 203 -6.56 -1.61 -5.87
C GLY A 203 -6.33 -0.12 -6.14
N VAL A 204 -5.35 0.25 -6.96
CA VAL A 204 -5.11 1.65 -7.40
C VAL A 204 -6.30 2.16 -8.21
N ARG A 205 -6.82 1.36 -9.12
CA ARG A 205 -7.93 1.74 -10.01
C ARG A 205 -9.23 1.94 -9.24
N VAL A 206 -9.61 0.96 -8.40
CA VAL A 206 -10.91 0.92 -7.70
C VAL A 206 -10.89 1.69 -6.38
N GLY A 207 -9.74 1.74 -5.70
CA GLY A 207 -9.58 2.40 -4.39
C GLY A 207 -9.90 1.50 -3.19
N ARG A 208 -10.07 0.20 -3.42
CA ARG A 208 -10.26 -0.84 -2.39
C ARG A 208 -9.58 -2.14 -2.84
N ILE A 209 -9.40 -3.06 -1.91
CA ILE A 209 -8.78 -4.35 -2.20
C ILE A 209 -9.88 -5.39 -2.42
N ASP A 210 -10.13 -5.76 -3.66
CA ASP A 210 -10.95 -6.92 -4.05
C ASP A 210 -10.01 -8.00 -4.58
N THR A 211 -10.06 -9.20 -4.01
CA THR A 211 -9.14 -10.29 -4.39
C THR A 211 -9.87 -11.54 -4.89
N VAL A 212 -11.19 -11.55 -4.69
CA VAL A 212 -12.06 -12.68 -5.04
C VAL A 212 -12.30 -12.69 -6.55
N ARG A 213 -12.15 -13.88 -7.14
CA ARG A 213 -12.42 -14.08 -8.57
C ARG A 213 -13.91 -13.97 -8.88
N PRO A 214 -14.31 -13.63 -10.12
CA PRO A 214 -15.71 -13.39 -10.49
C PRO A 214 -16.66 -14.51 -10.07
N GLU A 215 -16.26 -15.77 -10.21
CA GLU A 215 -17.08 -16.96 -9.85
C GLU A 215 -17.32 -17.11 -8.35
N HIS A 216 -16.56 -16.41 -7.51
CA HIS A 216 -16.68 -16.43 -6.05
C HIS A 216 -17.17 -15.10 -5.45
N MET A 217 -17.57 -14.16 -6.30
CA MET A 217 -18.18 -12.91 -5.85
C MET A 217 -19.54 -13.16 -5.18
N PRO A 218 -20.01 -12.24 -4.31
CA PRO A 218 -21.29 -12.38 -3.60
C PRO A 218 -22.45 -12.73 -4.52
N GLU A 219 -22.56 -12.05 -5.66
CA GLU A 219 -23.64 -12.24 -6.62
C GLU A 219 -23.59 -13.64 -7.26
N ALA A 220 -22.39 -14.12 -7.62
CA ALA A 220 -22.20 -15.43 -8.23
C ALA A 220 -22.46 -16.57 -7.25
N MET A 221 -22.20 -16.36 -5.96
CA MET A 221 -22.36 -17.36 -4.91
C MET A 221 -23.71 -17.24 -4.16
N GLY A 222 -24.51 -16.24 -4.42
CA GLY A 222 -25.76 -15.97 -3.70
C GLY A 222 -25.54 -15.70 -2.19
N ARG A 223 -24.44 -15.03 -1.84
CA ARG A 223 -24.09 -14.69 -0.46
C ARG A 223 -24.09 -13.18 -0.24
N GLU A 224 -24.25 -12.78 1.02
CA GLU A 224 -24.12 -11.37 1.39
C GLU A 224 -22.70 -10.83 1.12
N PRO A 225 -22.58 -9.58 0.65
CA PRO A 225 -21.30 -8.90 0.56
C PRO A 225 -20.60 -8.79 1.91
N ARG A 226 -19.27 -8.71 1.88
CA ARG A 226 -18.49 -8.52 3.09
C ARG A 226 -18.71 -7.13 3.67
N ALA A 227 -19.14 -7.06 4.91
CA ALA A 227 -19.25 -5.84 5.70
C ALA A 227 -18.00 -5.69 6.58
N ASP A 228 -16.95 -5.06 6.06
CA ASP A 228 -15.70 -4.79 6.81
C ASP A 228 -15.07 -3.50 6.26
N ASP A 229 -14.60 -2.62 7.15
CA ASP A 229 -13.95 -1.34 6.81
C ASP A 229 -12.55 -1.50 6.18
N HIS A 230 -12.03 -2.72 6.04
CA HIS A 230 -10.66 -3.01 5.62
C HIS A 230 -10.54 -3.56 4.19
N GLY A 231 -11.38 -3.13 3.30
CA GLY A 231 -11.32 -3.52 1.90
C GLY A 231 -12.63 -4.12 1.39
N GLY A 232 -12.58 -4.66 0.17
CA GLY A 232 -13.71 -5.30 -0.47
C GLY A 232 -13.79 -6.79 -0.18
N GLU A 233 -14.10 -7.58 -1.20
CA GLU A 233 -14.23 -9.02 -1.11
C GLU A 233 -12.86 -9.70 -1.05
N VAL A 234 -12.67 -10.59 -0.07
CA VAL A 234 -11.43 -11.36 0.17
C VAL A 234 -11.73 -12.82 0.45
N TYR A 235 -10.77 -13.71 0.16
CA TYR A 235 -10.91 -15.14 0.39
C TYR A 235 -10.75 -15.54 1.86
N VAL A 236 -9.67 -15.10 2.49
CA VAL A 236 -9.29 -15.60 3.83
C VAL A 236 -8.94 -14.50 4.84
N TYR A 237 -8.58 -13.30 4.40
CA TYR A 237 -8.16 -12.24 5.31
C TYR A 237 -9.24 -11.89 6.33
N ARG A 238 -8.92 -12.04 7.64
CA ARG A 238 -9.83 -11.82 8.78
C ARG A 238 -11.14 -12.62 8.69
N ARG A 239 -11.08 -13.84 8.14
CA ARG A 239 -12.23 -14.72 8.02
C ARG A 239 -12.09 -16.02 8.83
N THR A 240 -11.24 -16.03 9.85
CA THR A 240 -11.03 -17.19 10.74
C THR A 240 -12.36 -17.81 11.19
N GLY A 241 -12.49 -19.13 11.07
CA GLY A 241 -13.66 -19.90 11.40
C GLY A 241 -14.81 -19.82 10.38
N ARG A 242 -14.77 -18.91 9.42
CA ARG A 242 -15.76 -18.84 8.34
C ARG A 242 -15.43 -19.84 7.23
N PRO A 243 -16.43 -20.38 6.52
CA PRO A 243 -16.17 -21.30 5.41
C PRO A 243 -15.39 -20.64 4.30
N CYS A 244 -14.40 -21.35 3.76
CA CYS A 244 -13.67 -20.97 2.56
C CYS A 244 -14.63 -20.88 1.37
N HIS A 245 -14.54 -19.85 0.57
CA HIS A 245 -15.41 -19.67 -0.61
C HIS A 245 -15.20 -20.73 -1.69
N VAL A 246 -14.03 -21.41 -1.70
CA VAL A 246 -13.70 -22.44 -2.70
C VAL A 246 -14.09 -23.85 -2.22
N CYS A 247 -13.72 -24.25 -1.00
CA CYS A 247 -13.84 -25.65 -0.56
C CYS A 247 -14.72 -25.84 0.69
N GLY A 248 -15.26 -24.78 1.29
CA GLY A 248 -16.09 -24.85 2.49
C GLY A 248 -15.32 -25.08 3.80
N THR A 249 -14.06 -25.46 3.79
CA THR A 249 -13.26 -25.68 5.01
C THR A 249 -13.16 -24.38 5.82
N PRO A 250 -13.28 -24.42 7.15
CA PRO A 250 -13.09 -23.22 7.97
C PRO A 250 -11.69 -22.61 7.79
N VAL A 251 -11.64 -21.31 7.55
CA VAL A 251 -10.39 -20.54 7.45
C VAL A 251 -9.67 -20.60 8.79
N ALA A 252 -8.39 -20.91 8.76
CA ALA A 252 -7.50 -20.93 9.92
C ALA A 252 -6.63 -19.68 9.98
N GLU A 253 -5.98 -19.44 11.12
CA GLU A 253 -4.95 -18.41 11.27
C GLU A 253 -3.76 -18.96 12.04
N THR A 254 -2.58 -18.40 11.75
CA THR A 254 -1.34 -18.69 12.46
C THR A 254 -0.53 -17.40 12.65
N PRO A 255 0.21 -17.25 13.76
CA PRO A 255 1.14 -16.14 13.91
C PRO A 255 2.42 -16.39 13.10
N ILE A 256 2.86 -15.39 12.35
CA ILE A 256 4.17 -15.36 11.69
C ILE A 256 4.83 -14.02 12.05
N GLU A 257 5.98 -14.08 12.73
CA GLU A 257 6.74 -12.88 13.18
C GLU A 257 5.80 -11.82 13.83
N SER A 258 5.03 -12.26 14.83
CA SER A 258 4.07 -11.43 15.59
C SER A 258 2.89 -10.86 14.80
N ARG A 259 2.65 -11.33 13.57
CA ARG A 259 1.52 -10.91 12.73
C ARG A 259 0.63 -12.11 12.41
N ARG A 260 -0.68 -11.94 12.53
CA ARG A 260 -1.64 -12.98 12.12
C ARG A 260 -1.63 -13.13 10.60
N VAL A 261 -1.64 -14.38 10.15
CA VAL A 261 -1.80 -14.77 8.74
C VAL A 261 -2.97 -15.73 8.66
N PHE A 262 -3.85 -15.52 7.71
CA PHE A 262 -5.06 -16.30 7.51
C PHE A 262 -4.85 -17.20 6.29
N TYR A 263 -5.37 -18.42 6.34
CA TYR A 263 -5.23 -19.39 5.25
C TYR A 263 -6.33 -20.46 5.29
N CYS A 264 -6.56 -21.14 4.19
CA CYS A 264 -7.44 -22.31 4.15
C CYS A 264 -6.58 -23.59 4.21
N PRO A 265 -6.73 -24.45 5.25
CA PRO A 265 -5.91 -25.65 5.37
C PRO A 265 -6.05 -26.64 4.21
N THR A 266 -7.20 -26.65 3.54
CA THR A 266 -7.46 -27.54 2.39
C THR A 266 -6.90 -26.97 1.07
N CYS A 267 -7.12 -25.67 0.80
CA CYS A 267 -6.65 -25.04 -0.41
C CYS A 267 -5.15 -24.73 -0.39
N GLN A 268 -4.57 -24.62 0.83
CA GLN A 268 -3.15 -24.29 1.06
C GLN A 268 -2.53 -25.39 1.96
N PRO A 269 -2.37 -26.62 1.48
CA PRO A 269 -1.76 -27.68 2.27
C PRO A 269 -0.29 -27.39 2.59
N VAL A 270 0.24 -28.00 3.68
CA VAL A 270 1.66 -27.88 4.09
C VAL A 270 2.55 -28.64 3.11
#